data_817533f3e13dd8d4110ee1b223f80da3
#
_entry.id   817533f3e13dd8d4110ee1b223f80da3
#
_cell.length_a   1.000
_cell.length_b   1.000
_cell.length_c   1.000
_cell.angle_alpha   90.00
_cell.angle_beta   90.00
_cell.angle_gamma   90.00
#
_symmetry.space_group_name_H-M   'P 1'
#
loop_
_entity.id
_entity.type
_entity.pdbx_description
1 polymer ?
#
loop_
_entity_poly.entity_id
_entity_poly.type
_entity_poly.pdbx_seq_one_letter_code
_entity_poly.pdbx_strand_id
1 'polypeptide(L)'
;MKTVFKHSLTAVAVSVALSACNLAPKYEKPNVELPSDTFKYDAQRNGEQAFQAASLGWQDYFADPRLHALIEIALKNNTDLRTANLNVEQVRAQYAITRSSQFPSLGANGGASRSRGDVESYNAGLGISAFELDLWGRVRNSSQAALQQYFSTAASRDATHLSLIASVAKAYFNEQYATAAMALSEKTLASYQKTYDLAKVRHKAGVISALDLRSQEAVIENAKASYAAAVRAREQARNALELLISQKIPDDLPAPLALSKQFKIRNLPAGLPSDLLLNRPDIIAAEHTLKAANANIGVARAAFFPTISLTSTLGFGSSQLSNLFNSSNKTWSYGGNLSLPIFDWGQRRNQLKVSKIEQEKAVVAYEATVEGAFRDVADALVARAAMNTQYDSNLAQQKAYNERLRLTTLRYKHGVSSALDLLDAQRSSYSADTSVLSTQLSLLENLADLYKALGGGLKRYSSDDAATQQEIKAAKTAVQTSKQATAQ
;
A
#
# COMPACT_ATOMS: atom_id res chain seq x y z
N MET A 1 -4.90 17.32 62.50
CA MET A 1 -4.31 16.36 61.55
C MET A 1 -5.33 15.36 60.90
N LYS A 2 -6.29 14.81 61.65
CA LYS A 2 -7.26 13.82 61.09
C LYS A 2 -8.24 14.37 60.01
N THR A 3 -8.56 15.67 60.05
CA THR A 3 -9.49 16.31 59.07
C THR A 3 -8.80 16.57 57.72
N VAL A 4 -7.53 17.00 57.72
CA VAL A 4 -6.76 17.26 56.51
C VAL A 4 -6.52 15.95 55.70
N PHE A 5 -6.29 14.82 56.42
CA PHE A 5 -6.09 13.51 55.80
C PHE A 5 -7.37 12.96 55.13
N LYS A 6 -8.57 13.24 55.68
CA LYS A 6 -9.84 12.86 55.07
C LYS A 6 -10.15 13.66 53.79
N HIS A 7 -9.80 14.95 53.77
CA HIS A 7 -10.02 15.78 52.56
C HIS A 7 -9.03 15.45 51.44
N SER A 8 -7.78 15.06 51.76
CA SER A 8 -6.83 14.59 50.75
C SER A 8 -7.22 13.23 50.17
N LEU A 9 -7.76 12.32 50.98
CA LEU A 9 -8.19 10.99 50.48
C LEU A 9 -9.44 11.12 49.58
N THR A 10 -10.38 12.00 49.93
CA THR A 10 -11.54 12.29 49.07
C THR A 10 -11.15 13.03 47.79
N ALA A 11 -10.19 13.93 47.81
CA ALA A 11 -9.68 14.61 46.63
C ALA A 11 -8.97 13.62 45.69
N VAL A 12 -8.20 12.68 46.22
CA VAL A 12 -7.54 11.60 45.43
C VAL A 12 -8.56 10.62 44.87
N ALA A 13 -9.59 10.20 45.64
CA ALA A 13 -10.65 9.31 45.17
C ALA A 13 -11.50 9.97 44.08
N VAL A 14 -11.82 11.24 44.19
CA VAL A 14 -12.52 12.02 43.17
C VAL A 14 -11.67 12.23 41.94
N SER A 15 -10.36 12.44 42.06
CA SER A 15 -9.43 12.56 40.95
C SER A 15 -9.27 11.22 40.18
N VAL A 16 -9.26 10.09 40.88
CA VAL A 16 -9.21 8.75 40.27
C VAL A 16 -10.53 8.40 39.58
N ALA A 17 -11.69 8.76 40.17
CA ALA A 17 -12.99 8.52 39.56
C ALA A 17 -13.21 9.39 38.30
N LEU A 18 -12.70 10.62 38.28
CA LEU A 18 -12.77 11.52 37.13
C LEU A 18 -11.82 11.17 36.00
N SER A 19 -10.70 10.49 36.29
CA SER A 19 -9.75 10.02 35.25
C SER A 19 -10.27 8.82 34.44
N ALA A 20 -11.38 8.20 34.84
CA ALA A 20 -11.99 7.03 34.16
C ALA A 20 -13.01 7.38 33.08
N CYS A 21 -13.43 8.64 32.93
CA CYS A 21 -14.48 9.03 31.97
C CYS A 21 -13.88 9.24 30.55
N ASN A 22 -13.77 8.16 29.79
CA ASN A 22 -13.55 8.27 28.34
C ASN A 22 -14.91 8.35 27.63
N LEU A 23 -15.18 9.48 26.95
CA LEU A 23 -16.45 9.73 26.25
C LEU A 23 -16.49 9.17 24.82
N ALA A 24 -15.39 8.56 24.33
CA ALA A 24 -15.42 7.83 23.07
C ALA A 24 -16.34 6.60 23.18
N PRO A 25 -17.12 6.27 22.15
CA PRO A 25 -17.86 5.02 22.11
C PRO A 25 -16.90 3.83 22.19
N LYS A 26 -17.34 2.73 22.79
CA LYS A 26 -16.59 1.47 22.69
C LYS A 26 -16.47 1.10 21.22
N TYR A 27 -15.24 0.86 20.77
CA TYR A 27 -15.03 0.40 19.41
C TYR A 27 -15.50 -1.05 19.28
N GLU A 28 -16.34 -1.30 18.30
CA GLU A 28 -16.77 -2.63 17.88
C GLU A 28 -16.41 -2.77 16.40
N LYS A 29 -15.72 -3.86 16.06
CA LYS A 29 -15.36 -4.14 14.68
C LYS A 29 -16.63 -4.44 13.89
N PRO A 30 -16.89 -3.75 12.76
CA PRO A 30 -18.05 -4.06 11.93
C PRO A 30 -18.03 -5.53 11.48
N ASN A 31 -19.17 -6.17 11.56
CA ASN A 31 -19.34 -7.52 11.02
C ASN A 31 -19.71 -7.39 9.54
N VAL A 32 -18.77 -7.74 8.66
CA VAL A 32 -18.99 -7.73 7.21
C VAL A 32 -19.46 -9.11 6.80
N GLU A 33 -20.66 -9.20 6.24
CA GLU A 33 -21.18 -10.46 5.68
C GLU A 33 -20.44 -10.72 4.36
N LEU A 34 -19.57 -11.74 4.36
CA LEU A 34 -18.86 -12.16 3.17
C LEU A 34 -19.79 -12.99 2.27
N PRO A 35 -19.68 -12.88 0.93
CA PRO A 35 -20.55 -13.60 -0.01
C PRO A 35 -20.44 -15.13 0.10
N SER A 36 -19.35 -15.66 0.66
CA SER A 36 -19.10 -17.10 0.84
C SER A 36 -18.03 -17.32 1.91
N ASP A 37 -18.15 -18.45 2.62
CA ASP A 37 -17.15 -18.92 3.57
C ASP A 37 -15.90 -19.54 2.90
N THR A 38 -15.97 -19.78 1.58
CA THR A 38 -14.89 -20.36 0.79
C THR A 38 -14.80 -19.71 -0.58
N PHE A 39 -13.59 -19.69 -1.17
CA PHE A 39 -13.40 -19.24 -2.52
C PHE A 39 -13.68 -20.35 -3.53
N LYS A 40 -14.46 -20.05 -4.56
CA LYS A 40 -14.63 -20.93 -5.72
C LYS A 40 -13.30 -21.04 -6.48
N TYR A 41 -12.96 -22.23 -6.94
CA TYR A 41 -11.69 -22.55 -7.62
C TYR A 41 -10.43 -22.46 -6.73
N ASP A 42 -10.58 -22.41 -5.41
CA ASP A 42 -9.42 -22.59 -4.54
C ASP A 42 -8.89 -24.03 -4.63
N ALA A 43 -7.55 -24.15 -4.66
CA ALA A 43 -6.87 -25.44 -4.73
C ALA A 43 -6.77 -26.12 -3.35
N GLN A 44 -7.73 -25.95 -2.45
CA GLN A 44 -7.71 -26.60 -1.14
C GLN A 44 -7.59 -28.11 -1.28
N ARG A 45 -6.45 -28.66 -0.88
CA ARG A 45 -6.31 -30.08 -0.62
C ARG A 45 -6.83 -30.39 0.78
N ASN A 46 -7.80 -31.29 0.86
CA ASN A 46 -8.28 -31.82 2.11
C ASN A 46 -7.10 -32.30 2.97
N GLY A 47 -6.84 -31.65 4.12
CA GLY A 47 -6.02 -32.17 5.20
C GLY A 47 -4.58 -31.64 5.33
N GLU A 48 -4.05 -30.81 4.44
CA GLU A 48 -2.79 -30.12 4.69
C GLU A 48 -3.05 -28.82 5.46
N GLN A 49 -2.19 -28.56 6.49
CA GLN A 49 -2.24 -27.31 7.27
C GLN A 49 -2.40 -26.12 6.34
N ALA A 50 -3.38 -25.28 6.60
CA ALA A 50 -3.67 -24.09 5.82
C ALA A 50 -2.39 -23.25 5.70
N PHE A 51 -1.76 -23.32 4.53
CA PHE A 51 -0.59 -22.55 4.19
C PHE A 51 -1.06 -21.10 4.05
N GLN A 52 -0.68 -20.25 5.01
CA GLN A 52 -1.05 -18.85 4.96
C GLN A 52 -0.14 -18.15 3.95
N ALA A 53 -0.68 -17.78 2.79
CA ALA A 53 0.02 -17.03 1.75
C ALA A 53 0.66 -15.74 2.31
N ALA A 54 0.02 -15.10 3.28
CA ALA A 54 0.54 -13.94 4.01
C ALA A 54 1.86 -14.21 4.77
N SER A 55 2.19 -15.48 5.05
CA SER A 55 3.45 -15.85 5.70
C SER A 55 4.59 -16.12 4.71
N LEU A 56 4.29 -16.19 3.39
CA LEU A 56 5.24 -16.49 2.35
C LEU A 56 5.95 -15.21 1.90
N GLY A 57 7.27 -15.14 2.10
CA GLY A 57 8.10 -14.08 1.55
C GLY A 57 8.15 -14.14 0.02
N TRP A 58 8.28 -12.98 -0.65
CA TRP A 58 8.39 -12.92 -2.10
C TRP A 58 9.60 -13.70 -2.64
N GLN A 59 10.70 -13.82 -1.87
CA GLN A 59 11.88 -14.63 -2.23
C GLN A 59 11.57 -16.14 -2.27
N ASP A 60 10.58 -16.58 -1.53
CA ASP A 60 10.13 -17.97 -1.50
C ASP A 60 9.05 -18.25 -2.54
N TYR A 61 8.39 -17.20 -3.02
CA TYR A 61 7.34 -17.28 -4.04
C TYR A 61 7.89 -17.22 -5.46
N PHE A 62 8.67 -16.20 -5.78
CA PHE A 62 9.33 -16.09 -7.08
C PHE A 62 10.58 -16.98 -7.14
N ALA A 63 10.85 -17.55 -8.32
CA ALA A 63 11.98 -18.46 -8.48
C ALA A 63 13.21 -17.78 -9.09
N ASP A 64 13.03 -16.67 -9.81
CA ASP A 64 14.06 -16.04 -10.62
C ASP A 64 14.99 -15.14 -9.80
N PRO A 65 16.30 -15.46 -9.69
CA PRO A 65 17.26 -14.60 -8.96
C PRO A 65 17.40 -13.19 -9.55
N ARG A 66 17.18 -13.05 -10.88
CA ARG A 66 17.19 -11.74 -11.53
C ARG A 66 16.03 -10.88 -11.06
N LEU A 67 14.83 -11.47 -10.96
CA LEU A 67 13.66 -10.79 -10.40
C LEU A 67 13.88 -10.41 -8.93
N HIS A 68 14.51 -11.27 -8.14
CA HIS A 68 14.86 -10.96 -6.75
C HIS A 68 15.72 -9.70 -6.65
N ALA A 69 16.80 -9.62 -7.44
CA ALA A 69 17.67 -8.45 -7.44
C ALA A 69 16.92 -7.16 -7.87
N LEU A 70 16.05 -7.26 -8.89
CA LEU A 70 15.24 -6.11 -9.33
C LEU A 70 14.25 -5.64 -8.27
N ILE A 71 13.61 -6.56 -7.54
CA ILE A 71 12.71 -6.20 -6.43
C ILE A 71 13.52 -5.53 -5.31
N GLU A 72 14.68 -6.03 -4.93
CA GLU A 72 15.54 -5.41 -3.91
C GLU A 72 15.96 -4.00 -4.29
N ILE A 73 16.36 -3.79 -5.55
CA ILE A 73 16.68 -2.45 -6.07
C ILE A 73 15.46 -1.53 -5.99
N ALA A 74 14.29 -2.01 -6.42
CA ALA A 74 13.05 -1.22 -6.37
C ALA A 74 12.68 -0.85 -4.94
N LEU A 75 12.72 -1.79 -4.01
CA LEU A 75 12.40 -1.53 -2.60
C LEU A 75 13.33 -0.51 -1.96
N LYS A 76 14.58 -0.43 -2.43
CA LYS A 76 15.55 0.56 -1.94
C LYS A 76 15.39 1.93 -2.57
N ASN A 77 15.06 2.02 -3.86
CA ASN A 77 15.20 3.24 -4.64
C ASN A 77 13.85 3.86 -5.06
N ASN A 78 12.76 3.08 -5.12
CA ASN A 78 11.49 3.54 -5.68
C ASN A 78 10.97 4.80 -4.97
N THR A 79 10.57 5.80 -5.75
CA THR A 79 10.15 7.12 -5.26
C THR A 79 8.83 7.07 -4.51
N ASP A 80 7.89 6.23 -4.95
CA ASP A 80 6.58 6.13 -4.32
C ASP A 80 6.69 5.48 -2.93
N LEU A 81 7.52 4.42 -2.81
CA LEU A 81 7.79 3.79 -1.52
C LEU A 81 8.55 4.74 -0.58
N ARG A 82 9.51 5.50 -1.09
CA ARG A 82 10.19 6.54 -0.30
C ARG A 82 9.22 7.62 0.19
N THR A 83 8.32 8.06 -0.68
CA THR A 83 7.26 9.01 -0.30
C THR A 83 6.34 8.42 0.76
N ALA A 84 5.94 7.15 0.62
CA ALA A 84 5.12 6.46 1.61
C ALA A 84 5.83 6.37 2.99
N ASN A 85 7.13 6.09 3.00
CA ASN A 85 7.94 6.10 4.24
C ASN A 85 7.99 7.49 4.87
N LEU A 86 8.25 8.54 4.09
CA LEU A 86 8.26 9.93 4.58
C LEU A 86 6.88 10.36 5.12
N ASN A 87 5.79 9.91 4.52
CA ASN A 87 4.43 10.15 5.02
C ASN A 87 4.22 9.49 6.39
N VAL A 88 4.75 8.30 6.62
CA VAL A 88 4.71 7.64 7.95
C VAL A 88 5.46 8.47 8.98
N GLU A 89 6.68 8.94 8.66
CA GLU A 89 7.47 9.80 9.56
C GLU A 89 6.77 11.13 9.84
N GLN A 90 6.16 11.74 8.82
CA GLN A 90 5.39 12.99 8.98
C GLN A 90 4.22 12.79 9.94
N VAL A 91 3.40 11.75 9.73
CA VAL A 91 2.22 11.48 10.59
C VAL A 91 2.66 11.06 12.00
N ARG A 92 3.80 10.35 12.14
CA ARG A 92 4.41 10.05 13.44
C ARG A 92 4.80 11.33 14.19
N ALA A 93 5.42 12.29 13.52
CA ALA A 93 5.74 13.59 14.09
C ALA A 93 4.47 14.37 14.49
N GLN A 94 3.43 14.34 13.62
CA GLN A 94 2.14 14.94 13.92
C GLN A 94 1.45 14.30 15.15
N TYR A 95 1.53 12.97 15.28
CA TYR A 95 1.09 12.28 16.49
C TYR A 95 1.87 12.75 17.72
N ALA A 96 3.19 12.88 17.64
CA ALA A 96 4.01 13.37 18.75
C ALA A 96 3.63 14.80 19.16
N ILE A 97 3.35 15.69 18.19
CA ILE A 97 2.83 17.04 18.43
C ILE A 97 1.48 16.97 19.15
N THR A 98 0.54 16.16 18.67
CA THR A 98 -0.79 16.04 19.31
C THR A 98 -0.68 15.44 20.70
N ARG A 99 0.19 14.44 20.89
CA ARG A 99 0.46 13.82 22.20
C ARG A 99 1.08 14.80 23.19
N SER A 100 1.93 15.74 22.73
CA SER A 100 2.57 16.72 23.62
C SER A 100 1.55 17.61 24.35
N SER A 101 0.34 17.79 23.79
CA SER A 101 -0.76 18.51 24.46
C SER A 101 -1.26 17.82 25.75
N GLN A 102 -0.85 16.57 26.00
CA GLN A 102 -1.13 15.88 27.28
C GLN A 102 -0.21 16.34 28.42
N PHE A 103 0.82 17.13 28.12
CA PHE A 103 1.80 17.61 29.07
C PHE A 103 1.82 19.13 29.09
N PRO A 104 2.13 19.75 30.25
CA PRO A 104 2.26 21.20 30.33
C PRO A 104 3.46 21.69 29.50
N SER A 105 3.27 22.77 28.76
CA SER A 105 4.35 23.47 28.06
C SER A 105 4.97 24.53 28.96
N LEU A 106 6.28 24.54 29.09
CA LEU A 106 7.03 25.56 29.81
C LEU A 106 7.59 26.56 28.79
N GLY A 107 7.20 27.82 28.93
CA GLY A 107 7.66 28.91 28.10
C GLY A 107 8.38 29.98 28.92
N ALA A 108 9.32 30.69 28.26
CA ALA A 108 9.87 31.92 28.78
C ALA A 108 9.13 33.12 28.16
N ASN A 109 8.78 34.08 28.95
CA ASN A 109 8.10 35.30 28.51
C ASN A 109 8.79 36.54 29.05
N GLY A 110 8.88 37.58 28.24
CA GLY A 110 9.33 38.91 28.62
C GLY A 110 8.42 39.94 27.98
N GLY A 111 8.13 40.98 28.69
CA GLY A 111 7.28 42.06 28.21
C GLY A 111 7.70 43.42 28.78
N ALA A 112 7.51 44.46 27.97
CA ALA A 112 7.61 45.83 28.37
C ALA A 112 6.36 46.56 27.89
N SER A 113 5.70 47.28 28.75
CA SER A 113 4.53 48.09 28.39
C SER A 113 4.59 49.46 29.04
N ARG A 114 4.09 50.47 28.35
CA ARG A 114 3.90 51.82 28.85
C ARG A 114 2.46 52.24 28.62
N SER A 115 1.79 52.70 29.63
CA SER A 115 0.42 53.13 29.53
C SER A 115 0.28 54.62 29.82
N ARG A 116 -0.92 55.20 29.55
CA ARG A 116 -1.21 56.60 29.75
C ARG A 116 -0.95 57.00 31.23
N GLY A 117 -0.16 58.06 31.44
CA GLY A 117 0.30 58.49 32.75
C GLY A 117 1.72 58.02 33.10
N ASP A 118 2.50 57.66 32.09
CA ASP A 118 3.92 57.25 32.21
C ASP A 118 4.14 56.03 33.13
N VAL A 119 3.12 55.17 33.27
CA VAL A 119 3.27 53.92 34.00
C VAL A 119 3.98 52.92 33.14
N GLU A 120 5.22 52.60 33.42
CA GLU A 120 6.01 51.57 32.80
C GLU A 120 5.89 50.26 33.60
N SER A 121 5.88 49.14 32.86
CA SER A 121 5.89 47.81 33.46
C SER A 121 6.78 46.88 32.64
N TYR A 122 7.68 46.25 33.30
CA TYR A 122 8.60 45.28 32.76
C TYR A 122 8.40 43.94 33.47
N ASN A 123 8.35 42.86 32.71
CA ASN A 123 8.26 41.52 33.27
C ASN A 123 9.13 40.55 32.52
N ALA A 124 9.73 39.59 33.22
CA ALA A 124 10.48 38.46 32.64
C ALA A 124 10.29 37.23 33.51
N GLY A 125 10.02 36.09 32.91
CA GLY A 125 9.77 34.88 33.70
C GLY A 125 9.58 33.62 32.88
N LEU A 126 9.39 32.55 33.59
CA LEU A 126 8.99 31.24 33.07
C LEU A 126 7.53 30.97 33.46
N GLY A 127 6.81 30.26 32.61
CA GLY A 127 5.43 29.96 32.93
C GLY A 127 4.87 28.79 32.15
N ILE A 128 3.84 28.19 32.73
CA ILE A 128 2.93 27.25 32.07
C ILE A 128 1.69 28.03 31.68
N SER A 129 1.35 28.04 30.40
CA SER A 129 0.17 28.77 29.90
C SER A 129 -0.93 27.80 29.49
N ALA A 130 -2.12 27.94 30.13
CA ALA A 130 -3.36 27.27 29.75
C ALA A 130 -3.27 25.74 29.57
N PHE A 131 -2.53 25.05 30.44
CA PHE A 131 -2.49 23.58 30.44
C PHE A 131 -3.88 23.01 30.76
N GLU A 132 -4.48 22.27 29.82
CA GLU A 132 -5.80 21.67 29.99
C GLU A 132 -5.75 20.40 30.82
N LEU A 133 -6.52 20.35 31.92
CA LEU A 133 -6.75 19.12 32.67
C LEU A 133 -7.77 18.26 31.94
N ASP A 134 -7.32 17.15 31.39
CA ASP A 134 -8.13 16.27 30.55
C ASP A 134 -9.03 15.33 31.36
N LEU A 135 -10.04 15.88 32.01
CA LEU A 135 -11.00 15.13 32.84
C LEU A 135 -11.98 14.31 31.99
N TRP A 136 -12.29 14.80 30.78
CA TRP A 136 -13.32 14.23 29.91
C TRP A 136 -12.74 13.45 28.73
N GLY A 137 -11.43 13.30 28.68
CA GLY A 137 -10.75 12.57 27.65
C GLY A 137 -10.66 13.29 26.30
N ARG A 138 -10.83 14.61 26.23
CA ARG A 138 -10.73 15.37 24.98
C ARG A 138 -9.34 15.27 24.37
N VAL A 139 -8.31 15.55 25.16
CA VAL A 139 -6.91 15.54 24.72
C VAL A 139 -6.44 14.10 24.48
N ARG A 140 -6.84 13.16 25.36
CA ARG A 140 -6.53 11.73 25.18
C ARG A 140 -7.16 11.16 23.92
N ASN A 141 -8.42 11.46 23.63
CA ASN A 141 -9.09 10.99 22.41
C ASN A 141 -8.51 11.62 21.15
N SER A 142 -8.12 12.91 21.21
CA SER A 142 -7.41 13.56 20.10
C SER A 142 -6.06 12.86 19.81
N SER A 143 -5.28 12.57 20.86
CA SER A 143 -4.04 11.82 20.75
C SER A 143 -4.26 10.39 20.26
N GLN A 144 -5.34 9.73 20.69
CA GLN A 144 -5.70 8.38 20.23
C GLN A 144 -6.12 8.40 18.75
N ALA A 145 -6.87 9.39 18.29
CA ALA A 145 -7.21 9.56 16.89
C ALA A 145 -5.95 9.74 16.03
N ALA A 146 -5.02 10.59 16.47
CA ALA A 146 -3.73 10.79 15.79
C ALA A 146 -2.87 9.52 15.77
N LEU A 147 -2.86 8.73 16.85
CA LEU A 147 -2.17 7.43 16.90
C LEU A 147 -2.76 6.43 15.92
N GLN A 148 -4.09 6.36 15.82
CA GLN A 148 -4.75 5.47 14.87
C GLN A 148 -4.49 5.92 13.43
N GLN A 149 -4.42 7.23 13.17
CA GLN A 149 -4.03 7.75 11.86
C GLN A 149 -2.59 7.37 11.50
N TYR A 150 -1.66 7.39 12.47
CA TYR A 150 -0.30 6.90 12.27
C TYR A 150 -0.30 5.41 11.87
N PHE A 151 -1.05 4.55 12.56
CA PHE A 151 -1.14 3.13 12.22
C PHE A 151 -1.79 2.89 10.85
N SER A 152 -2.81 3.68 10.49
CA SER A 152 -3.42 3.63 9.15
C SER A 152 -2.40 3.96 8.06
N THR A 153 -1.61 5.03 8.26
CA THR A 153 -0.58 5.44 7.30
C THR A 153 0.55 4.39 7.20
N ALA A 154 0.95 3.78 8.32
CA ALA A 154 1.93 2.71 8.33
C ALA A 154 1.44 1.47 7.56
N ALA A 155 0.18 1.08 7.74
CA ALA A 155 -0.42 -0.02 6.99
C ALA A 155 -0.58 0.33 5.49
N SER A 156 -0.88 1.58 5.16
CA SER A 156 -0.92 2.06 3.76
C SER A 156 0.45 2.00 3.08
N ARG A 157 1.55 2.29 3.82
CA ARG A 157 2.91 2.08 3.33
C ARG A 157 3.15 0.60 3.02
N ASP A 158 2.70 -0.31 3.87
CA ASP A 158 2.84 -1.75 3.67
C ASP A 158 2.05 -2.23 2.44
N ALA A 159 0.86 -1.66 2.19
CA ALA A 159 0.11 -1.88 0.97
C ALA A 159 0.86 -1.39 -0.29
N THR A 160 1.51 -0.22 -0.19
CA THR A 160 2.37 0.32 -1.26
C THR A 160 3.58 -0.59 -1.53
N HIS A 161 4.24 -1.07 -0.48
CA HIS A 161 5.35 -2.01 -0.56
C HIS A 161 4.95 -3.30 -1.30
N LEU A 162 3.83 -3.91 -0.93
CA LEU A 162 3.30 -5.11 -1.57
C LEU A 162 2.91 -4.86 -3.04
N SER A 163 2.28 -3.72 -3.30
CA SER A 163 1.94 -3.29 -4.67
C SER A 163 3.18 -3.09 -5.53
N LEU A 164 4.26 -2.52 -5.00
CA LEU A 164 5.52 -2.34 -5.71
C LEU A 164 6.13 -3.68 -6.11
N ILE A 165 6.18 -4.66 -5.21
CA ILE A 165 6.68 -6.01 -5.51
C ILE A 165 5.91 -6.63 -6.68
N ALA A 166 4.57 -6.59 -6.63
CA ALA A 166 3.74 -7.13 -7.70
C ALA A 166 3.94 -6.36 -9.03
N SER A 167 4.06 -5.03 -8.98
CA SER A 167 4.28 -4.20 -10.17
C SER A 167 5.64 -4.45 -10.81
N VAL A 168 6.71 -4.60 -10.03
CA VAL A 168 8.05 -4.94 -10.53
C VAL A 168 8.04 -6.33 -11.16
N ALA A 169 7.39 -7.31 -10.53
CA ALA A 169 7.28 -8.66 -11.09
C ALA A 169 6.53 -8.64 -12.44
N LYS A 170 5.40 -7.94 -12.52
CA LYS A 170 4.62 -7.82 -13.76
C LYS A 170 5.39 -7.09 -14.85
N ALA A 171 6.07 -5.99 -14.53
CA ALA A 171 6.90 -5.26 -15.50
C ALA A 171 8.07 -6.11 -15.99
N TYR A 172 8.70 -6.89 -15.12
CA TYR A 172 9.74 -7.85 -15.48
C TYR A 172 9.20 -8.95 -16.40
N PHE A 173 8.06 -9.56 -16.10
CA PHE A 173 7.45 -10.57 -16.98
C PHE A 173 7.07 -9.99 -18.33
N ASN A 174 6.61 -8.75 -18.38
CA ASN A 174 6.31 -8.06 -19.63
C ASN A 174 7.58 -7.77 -20.44
N GLU A 175 8.71 -7.41 -19.82
CA GLU A 175 9.99 -7.23 -20.48
C GLU A 175 10.50 -8.56 -21.07
N GLN A 176 10.39 -9.66 -20.30
CA GLN A 176 10.74 -11.00 -20.78
C GLN A 176 9.85 -11.46 -21.94
N TYR A 177 8.54 -11.19 -21.86
CA TYR A 177 7.60 -11.45 -22.95
C TYR A 177 7.96 -10.63 -24.20
N ALA A 178 8.19 -9.33 -24.06
CA ALA A 178 8.53 -8.46 -25.18
C ALA A 178 9.85 -8.88 -25.85
N THR A 179 10.83 -9.35 -25.07
CA THR A 179 12.09 -9.90 -25.56
C THR A 179 11.84 -11.21 -26.35
N ALA A 180 11.01 -12.09 -25.83
CA ALA A 180 10.65 -13.34 -26.53
C ALA A 180 9.84 -13.07 -27.82
N ALA A 181 8.90 -12.12 -27.78
CA ALA A 181 8.11 -11.71 -28.94
C ALA A 181 8.95 -11.04 -30.02
N MET A 182 9.95 -10.23 -29.63
CA MET A 182 10.92 -9.66 -30.57
C MET A 182 11.75 -10.76 -31.25
N ALA A 183 12.28 -11.71 -30.49
CA ALA A 183 13.03 -12.83 -31.04
C ALA A 183 12.18 -13.72 -31.96
N LEU A 184 10.91 -13.95 -31.62
CA LEU A 184 9.96 -14.65 -32.49
C LEU A 184 9.73 -13.90 -33.80
N SER A 185 9.52 -12.58 -33.74
CA SER A 185 9.30 -11.73 -34.90
C SER A 185 10.53 -11.68 -35.81
N GLU A 186 11.74 -11.62 -35.26
CA GLU A 186 13.01 -11.70 -35.98
C GLU A 186 13.17 -13.02 -36.72
N LYS A 187 12.93 -14.14 -36.03
CA LYS A 187 12.93 -15.48 -36.63
C LYS A 187 11.92 -15.60 -37.77
N THR A 188 10.74 -15.03 -37.60
CA THR A 188 9.68 -15.04 -38.61
C THR A 188 10.08 -14.22 -39.84
N LEU A 189 10.61 -13.01 -39.62
CA LEU A 189 11.13 -12.15 -40.69
C LEU A 189 12.23 -12.92 -41.51
N ALA A 190 13.18 -13.54 -40.81
CA ALA A 190 14.23 -14.36 -41.50
C ALA A 190 13.64 -15.52 -42.29
N SER A 191 12.58 -16.15 -41.82
CA SER A 191 11.84 -17.20 -42.55
C SER A 191 11.17 -16.67 -43.82
N TYR A 192 10.47 -15.53 -43.71
CA TYR A 192 9.84 -14.90 -44.88
C TYR A 192 10.86 -14.40 -45.89
N GLN A 193 12.01 -13.86 -45.44
CA GLN A 193 13.09 -13.47 -46.34
C GLN A 193 13.57 -14.64 -47.20
N LYS A 194 13.81 -15.81 -46.60
CA LYS A 194 14.20 -17.02 -47.34
C LYS A 194 13.15 -17.45 -48.37
N THR A 195 11.87 -17.36 -48.01
CA THR A 195 10.77 -17.71 -48.91
C THR A 195 10.69 -16.71 -50.07
N TYR A 196 10.83 -15.42 -49.82
CA TYR A 196 10.84 -14.37 -50.83
C TYR A 196 12.02 -14.49 -51.78
N ASP A 197 13.22 -14.79 -51.28
CA ASP A 197 14.39 -14.99 -52.12
C ASP A 197 14.23 -16.20 -53.05
N LEU A 198 13.65 -17.29 -52.58
CA LEU A 198 13.26 -18.41 -53.41
C LEU A 198 12.20 -18.02 -54.46
N ALA A 199 11.21 -17.21 -54.08
CA ALA A 199 10.20 -16.71 -55.00
C ALA A 199 10.79 -15.84 -56.11
N LYS A 200 11.77 -14.98 -55.82
CA LYS A 200 12.49 -14.21 -56.84
C LYS A 200 13.20 -15.10 -57.87
N VAL A 201 13.87 -16.18 -57.43
CA VAL A 201 14.54 -17.15 -58.33
C VAL A 201 13.52 -17.87 -59.20
N ARG A 202 12.38 -18.33 -58.62
CA ARG A 202 11.31 -19.03 -59.37
C ARG A 202 10.60 -18.11 -60.38
N HIS A 203 10.40 -16.84 -60.05
CA HIS A 203 9.83 -15.87 -60.97
C HIS A 203 10.73 -15.61 -62.19
N LYS A 204 12.05 -15.44 -61.94
CA LYS A 204 13.06 -15.33 -63.02
C LYS A 204 13.05 -16.54 -63.94
N ALA A 205 12.83 -17.74 -63.39
CA ALA A 205 12.70 -18.98 -64.14
C ALA A 205 11.32 -19.20 -64.79
N GLY A 206 10.38 -18.24 -64.67
CA GLY A 206 9.04 -18.34 -65.23
C GLY A 206 8.11 -19.33 -64.52
N VAL A 207 8.47 -19.81 -63.33
CA VAL A 207 7.75 -20.87 -62.58
C VAL A 207 6.58 -20.31 -61.76
N ILE A 208 6.65 -19.02 -61.30
CA ILE A 208 5.61 -18.33 -60.56
C ILE A 208 5.21 -17.01 -61.22
N SER A 209 4.01 -16.56 -60.96
CA SER A 209 3.44 -15.32 -61.49
C SER A 209 4.06 -14.08 -60.82
N ALA A 210 3.94 -12.92 -61.49
CA ALA A 210 4.25 -11.63 -60.87
C ALA A 210 3.35 -11.34 -59.67
N LEU A 211 2.09 -11.79 -59.67
CA LEU A 211 1.17 -11.66 -58.53
C LEU A 211 1.69 -12.38 -57.28
N ASP A 212 2.17 -13.62 -57.45
CA ASP A 212 2.75 -14.41 -56.35
C ASP A 212 3.98 -13.73 -55.77
N LEU A 213 4.87 -13.16 -56.62
CA LEU A 213 6.05 -12.43 -56.19
C LEU A 213 5.65 -11.19 -55.38
N ARG A 214 4.71 -10.39 -55.87
CA ARG A 214 4.21 -9.19 -55.17
C ARG A 214 3.52 -9.52 -53.85
N SER A 215 2.81 -10.63 -53.76
CA SER A 215 2.22 -11.11 -52.53
C SER A 215 3.27 -11.47 -51.49
N GLN A 216 4.38 -12.12 -51.89
CA GLN A 216 5.53 -12.41 -51.00
C GLN A 216 6.26 -11.13 -50.57
N GLU A 217 6.38 -10.14 -51.47
CA GLU A 217 6.97 -8.85 -51.16
C GLU A 217 6.13 -8.10 -50.08
N ALA A 218 4.80 -8.07 -50.23
CA ALA A 218 3.92 -7.46 -49.24
C ALA A 218 4.05 -8.12 -47.85
N VAL A 219 4.18 -9.44 -47.79
CA VAL A 219 4.35 -10.19 -46.54
C VAL A 219 5.66 -9.86 -45.84
N ILE A 220 6.76 -9.73 -46.58
CA ILE A 220 8.04 -9.40 -45.96
C ILE A 220 8.08 -7.98 -45.46
N GLU A 221 7.48 -7.00 -46.18
CA GLU A 221 7.40 -5.62 -45.70
C GLU A 221 6.52 -5.52 -44.43
N ASN A 222 5.43 -6.26 -44.35
CA ASN A 222 4.62 -6.38 -43.13
C ASN A 222 5.43 -7.01 -41.97
N ALA A 223 6.24 -8.04 -42.23
CA ALA A 223 7.08 -8.66 -41.21
C ALA A 223 8.18 -7.71 -40.71
N LYS A 224 8.77 -6.88 -41.58
CA LYS A 224 9.70 -5.81 -41.18
C LYS A 224 9.04 -4.80 -40.27
N ALA A 225 7.83 -4.34 -40.59
CA ALA A 225 7.06 -3.43 -39.78
C ALA A 225 6.72 -4.07 -38.40
N SER A 226 6.35 -5.34 -38.39
CA SER A 226 6.06 -6.11 -37.17
C SER A 226 7.31 -6.25 -36.28
N TYR A 227 8.47 -6.54 -36.87
CA TYR A 227 9.73 -6.61 -36.14
C TYR A 227 10.11 -5.24 -35.53
N ALA A 228 9.99 -4.15 -36.28
CA ALA A 228 10.24 -2.79 -35.76
C ALA A 228 9.29 -2.45 -34.60
N ALA A 229 8.02 -2.86 -34.67
CA ALA A 229 7.07 -2.70 -33.59
C ALA A 229 7.45 -3.52 -32.34
N ALA A 230 7.93 -4.74 -32.52
CA ALA A 230 8.41 -5.60 -31.42
C ALA A 230 9.67 -5.05 -30.74
N VAL A 231 10.62 -4.50 -31.51
CA VAL A 231 11.79 -3.79 -30.96
C VAL A 231 11.35 -2.62 -30.09
N ARG A 232 10.43 -1.78 -30.60
CA ARG A 232 9.88 -0.66 -29.81
C ARG A 232 9.20 -1.14 -28.54
N ALA A 233 8.37 -2.18 -28.61
CA ALA A 233 7.65 -2.72 -27.44
C ALA A 233 8.63 -3.22 -26.37
N ARG A 234 9.70 -3.90 -26.75
CA ARG A 234 10.75 -4.35 -25.82
C ARG A 234 11.43 -3.16 -25.13
N GLU A 235 11.84 -2.12 -25.87
CA GLU A 235 12.50 -0.96 -25.27
C GLU A 235 11.52 -0.19 -24.33
N GLN A 236 10.23 -0.09 -24.68
CA GLN A 236 9.23 0.52 -23.81
C GLN A 236 9.00 -0.30 -22.55
N ALA A 237 8.96 -1.63 -22.62
CA ALA A 237 8.85 -2.50 -21.45
C ALA A 237 10.07 -2.38 -20.53
N ARG A 238 11.26 -2.27 -21.10
CA ARG A 238 12.50 -2.01 -20.36
C ARG A 238 12.45 -0.65 -19.64
N ASN A 239 12.06 0.41 -20.34
CA ASN A 239 11.92 1.73 -19.74
C ASN A 239 10.91 1.76 -18.59
N ALA A 240 9.78 1.02 -18.72
CA ALA A 240 8.80 0.89 -17.66
C ALA A 240 9.36 0.19 -16.41
N LEU A 241 10.16 -0.86 -16.60
CA LEU A 241 10.84 -1.54 -15.49
C LEU A 241 11.91 -0.63 -14.86
N GLU A 242 12.69 0.10 -15.64
CA GLU A 242 13.69 1.07 -15.14
C GLU A 242 13.05 2.19 -14.33
N LEU A 243 11.85 2.64 -14.71
CA LEU A 243 11.09 3.61 -13.93
C LEU A 243 10.72 3.06 -12.55
N LEU A 244 10.24 1.81 -12.47
CA LEU A 244 9.85 1.18 -11.21
C LEU A 244 11.03 0.96 -10.26
N ILE A 245 12.19 0.59 -10.79
CA ILE A 245 13.42 0.43 -10.00
C ILE A 245 14.16 1.75 -9.76
N SER A 246 13.70 2.85 -10.37
CA SER A 246 14.26 4.21 -10.29
C SER A 246 15.74 4.29 -10.67
N GLN A 247 16.21 3.42 -11.55
CA GLN A 247 17.54 3.45 -12.14
C GLN A 247 17.60 2.60 -13.41
N LYS A 248 18.73 2.66 -14.13
CA LYS A 248 18.99 1.72 -15.23
C LYS A 248 19.15 0.30 -14.71
N ILE A 249 18.69 -0.66 -15.49
CA ILE A 249 18.88 -2.09 -15.18
C ILE A 249 20.38 -2.40 -15.20
N PRO A 250 20.99 -2.89 -14.11
CA PRO A 250 22.40 -3.25 -14.07
C PRO A 250 22.73 -4.39 -15.06
N ASP A 251 23.90 -4.31 -15.66
CA ASP A 251 24.34 -5.33 -16.66
C ASP A 251 24.83 -6.63 -16.00
N ASP A 252 25.19 -6.59 -14.72
CA ASP A 252 25.74 -7.71 -13.93
C ASP A 252 24.67 -8.58 -13.25
N LEU A 253 23.38 -8.38 -13.57
CA LEU A 253 22.30 -9.18 -13.02
C LEU A 253 22.39 -10.66 -13.51
N PRO A 254 21.94 -11.61 -12.68
CA PRO A 254 21.83 -13.03 -13.10
C PRO A 254 21.05 -13.19 -14.40
N ALA A 255 21.38 -14.24 -15.16
CA ALA A 255 20.62 -14.58 -16.37
C ALA A 255 19.15 -14.88 -16.01
N PRO A 256 18.19 -14.42 -16.84
CA PRO A 256 16.77 -14.64 -16.58
C PRO A 256 16.41 -16.13 -16.69
N LEU A 257 15.53 -16.59 -15.82
CA LEU A 257 14.90 -17.89 -15.99
C LEU A 257 13.85 -17.84 -17.11
N ALA A 258 13.62 -19.00 -17.74
CA ALA A 258 12.56 -19.12 -18.73
C ALA A 258 11.19 -18.74 -18.10
N LEU A 259 10.31 -18.10 -18.88
CA LEU A 259 8.97 -17.69 -18.44
C LEU A 259 8.16 -18.82 -17.78
N SER A 260 8.40 -20.07 -18.17
CA SER A 260 7.75 -21.25 -17.58
C SER A 260 8.27 -21.61 -16.15
N LYS A 261 9.35 -21.01 -15.66
CA LYS A 261 10.03 -21.35 -14.40
C LYS A 261 10.06 -20.20 -13.40
N GLN A 262 9.22 -19.19 -13.56
CA GLN A 262 9.25 -17.96 -12.77
C GLN A 262 8.74 -18.10 -11.32
N PHE A 263 7.98 -19.15 -11.00
CA PHE A 263 7.39 -19.37 -9.68
C PHE A 263 7.84 -20.71 -9.09
N LYS A 264 8.17 -20.71 -7.80
CA LYS A 264 8.41 -21.93 -7.01
C LYS A 264 7.10 -22.62 -6.67
N ILE A 265 6.06 -21.83 -6.38
CA ILE A 265 4.71 -22.29 -5.99
C ILE A 265 3.71 -21.74 -7.01
N ARG A 266 3.17 -22.60 -7.88
CA ARG A 266 2.15 -22.22 -8.87
C ARG A 266 0.73 -22.32 -8.34
N ASN A 267 0.49 -23.23 -7.41
CA ASN A 267 -0.83 -23.46 -6.79
C ASN A 267 -0.81 -22.89 -5.38
N LEU A 268 -0.88 -21.56 -5.28
CA LEU A 268 -1.01 -20.88 -4.01
C LEU A 268 -2.46 -21.03 -3.51
N PRO A 269 -2.71 -21.67 -2.37
CA PRO A 269 -4.05 -21.74 -1.80
C PRO A 269 -4.46 -20.37 -1.26
N ALA A 270 -5.72 -20.01 -1.46
CA ALA A 270 -6.25 -18.72 -1.02
C ALA A 270 -6.46 -18.67 0.50
N GLY A 271 -6.68 -19.82 1.14
CA GLY A 271 -7.02 -19.89 2.56
C GLY A 271 -8.48 -19.51 2.84
N LEU A 272 -8.78 -19.23 4.10
CA LEU A 272 -10.13 -18.79 4.48
C LEU A 272 -10.32 -17.31 4.18
N PRO A 273 -11.51 -16.87 3.73
CA PRO A 273 -11.83 -15.47 3.51
C PRO A 273 -11.58 -14.58 4.74
N SER A 274 -11.80 -15.11 5.94
CA SER A 274 -11.52 -14.43 7.21
C SER A 274 -10.04 -14.08 7.42
N ASP A 275 -9.11 -14.85 6.83
CA ASP A 275 -7.67 -14.59 6.94
C ASP A 275 -7.26 -13.29 6.23
N LEU A 276 -8.00 -12.88 5.20
CA LEU A 276 -7.79 -11.61 4.51
C LEU A 276 -7.98 -10.42 5.46
N LEU A 277 -8.95 -10.50 6.38
CA LEU A 277 -9.24 -9.45 7.35
C LEU A 277 -8.09 -9.19 8.33
N LEU A 278 -7.21 -10.17 8.52
CA LEU A 278 -6.10 -10.10 9.46
C LEU A 278 -4.77 -9.75 8.79
N ASN A 279 -4.64 -10.02 7.50
CA ASN A 279 -3.34 -10.03 6.82
C ASN A 279 -3.19 -8.95 5.75
N ARG A 280 -4.27 -8.45 5.15
CA ARG A 280 -4.19 -7.41 4.11
C ARG A 280 -3.94 -6.03 4.72
N PRO A 281 -2.87 -5.34 4.31
CA PRO A 281 -2.52 -4.03 4.86
C PRO A 281 -3.56 -2.94 4.57
N ASP A 282 -4.25 -2.98 3.43
CA ASP A 282 -5.30 -2.03 3.07
C ASP A 282 -6.52 -2.13 4.00
N ILE A 283 -6.92 -3.36 4.38
CA ILE A 283 -7.98 -3.61 5.36
C ILE A 283 -7.55 -3.12 6.75
N ILE A 284 -6.31 -3.38 7.14
CA ILE A 284 -5.73 -2.90 8.41
C ILE A 284 -5.73 -1.36 8.43
N ALA A 285 -5.36 -0.71 7.34
CA ALA A 285 -5.37 0.75 7.21
C ALA A 285 -6.79 1.33 7.37
N ALA A 286 -7.78 0.72 6.70
CA ALA A 286 -9.17 1.13 6.80
C ALA A 286 -9.72 0.95 8.23
N GLU A 287 -9.38 -0.16 8.91
CA GLU A 287 -9.77 -0.39 10.31
C GLU A 287 -9.18 0.66 11.24
N HIS A 288 -7.92 1.05 11.07
CA HIS A 288 -7.29 2.11 11.87
C HIS A 288 -7.91 3.48 11.60
N THR A 289 -8.29 3.77 10.35
CA THR A 289 -9.05 5.00 10.01
C THR A 289 -10.40 5.04 10.73
N LEU A 290 -11.12 3.92 10.77
CA LEU A 290 -12.37 3.80 11.50
C LEU A 290 -12.16 4.00 13.02
N LYS A 291 -11.10 3.44 13.60
CA LYS A 291 -10.75 3.65 15.01
C LYS A 291 -10.43 5.13 15.31
N ALA A 292 -9.78 5.82 14.37
CA ALA A 292 -9.53 7.27 14.51
C ALA A 292 -10.82 8.06 14.51
N ALA A 293 -11.74 7.78 13.59
CA ALA A 293 -13.05 8.42 13.54
C ALA A 293 -13.88 8.16 14.81
N ASN A 294 -13.82 6.93 15.36
CA ASN A 294 -14.46 6.58 16.62
C ASN A 294 -13.91 7.40 17.80
N ALA A 295 -12.59 7.61 17.86
CA ALA A 295 -11.97 8.44 18.90
C ALA A 295 -12.40 9.91 18.78
N ASN A 296 -12.57 10.43 17.55
CA ASN A 296 -13.03 11.80 17.31
C ASN A 296 -14.46 12.07 17.82
N ILE A 297 -15.33 11.05 17.90
CA ILE A 297 -16.63 11.19 18.59
C ILE A 297 -16.42 11.51 20.07
N GLY A 298 -15.41 10.89 20.70
CA GLY A 298 -15.04 11.21 22.09
C GLY A 298 -14.61 12.66 22.26
N VAL A 299 -13.82 13.19 21.33
CA VAL A 299 -13.41 14.60 21.31
C VAL A 299 -14.64 15.52 21.20
N ALA A 300 -15.55 15.22 20.28
CA ALA A 300 -16.77 16.01 20.07
C ALA A 300 -17.74 15.94 21.25
N ARG A 301 -17.84 14.80 21.94
CA ARG A 301 -18.64 14.68 23.17
C ARG A 301 -18.01 15.44 24.34
N ALA A 302 -16.70 15.42 24.47
CA ALA A 302 -16.01 16.16 25.55
C ALA A 302 -16.20 17.67 25.45
N ALA A 303 -16.45 18.22 24.25
CA ALA A 303 -16.73 19.64 24.04
C ALA A 303 -18.02 20.15 24.68
N PHE A 304 -18.90 19.27 25.15
CA PHE A 304 -20.08 19.65 25.91
C PHE A 304 -19.81 19.86 27.40
N PHE A 305 -18.64 19.46 27.86
CA PHE A 305 -18.26 19.55 29.27
C PHE A 305 -17.35 20.76 29.53
N PRO A 306 -17.21 21.21 30.79
CA PRO A 306 -16.33 22.32 31.12
C PRO A 306 -14.86 21.97 30.79
N THR A 307 -14.15 22.92 30.20
CA THR A 307 -12.69 22.85 30.09
C THR A 307 -12.05 23.53 31.30
N ILE A 308 -11.06 22.84 31.90
CA ILE A 308 -10.31 23.39 33.04
C ILE A 308 -8.87 23.55 32.57
N SER A 309 -8.38 24.79 32.57
CA SER A 309 -6.97 25.07 32.22
C SER A 309 -6.24 25.65 33.42
N LEU A 310 -4.99 25.25 33.58
CA LEU A 310 -4.08 25.75 34.62
C LEU A 310 -3.01 26.65 33.98
N THR A 311 -2.75 27.75 34.67
CA THR A 311 -1.67 28.68 34.30
C THR A 311 -0.81 28.93 35.54
N SER A 312 0.49 28.97 35.36
CA SER A 312 1.43 29.36 36.42
C SER A 312 2.57 30.19 35.84
N THR A 313 3.04 31.16 36.57
CA THR A 313 4.21 31.97 36.21
C THR A 313 5.12 32.13 37.40
N LEU A 314 6.43 32.15 37.14
CA LEU A 314 7.49 32.44 38.09
C LEU A 314 8.48 33.37 37.40
N GLY A 315 8.74 34.54 37.96
CA GLY A 315 9.61 35.51 37.31
C GLY A 315 9.89 36.75 38.13
N PHE A 316 10.06 37.86 37.43
CA PHE A 316 10.31 39.18 37.97
C PHE A 316 9.40 40.18 37.32
N GLY A 317 8.96 41.20 38.08
CA GLY A 317 8.16 42.30 37.58
C GLY A 317 8.59 43.61 38.25
N SER A 318 8.80 44.66 37.43
CA SER A 318 9.24 45.96 37.92
C SER A 318 8.69 47.10 37.09
N SER A 319 8.53 48.27 37.68
CA SER A 319 8.26 49.52 36.96
C SER A 319 9.50 50.17 36.33
N GLN A 320 10.67 49.65 36.63
CA GLN A 320 11.95 50.14 36.08
C GLN A 320 12.77 48.95 35.53
N LEU A 321 13.24 49.08 34.33
CA LEU A 321 14.02 48.02 33.67
C LEU A 321 15.32 47.70 34.44
N SER A 322 16.02 48.72 34.98
CA SER A 322 17.22 48.57 35.75
C SER A 322 17.09 47.70 37.00
N ASN A 323 15.90 47.63 37.57
CA ASN A 323 15.60 46.92 38.80
C ASN A 323 14.91 45.55 38.56
N LEU A 324 14.64 45.18 37.28
CA LEU A 324 13.82 44.03 36.96
C LEU A 324 14.30 42.73 37.67
N PHE A 325 15.60 42.44 37.65
CA PHE A 325 16.12 41.20 38.22
C PHE A 325 16.51 41.31 39.71
N ASN A 326 16.06 42.34 40.39
CA ASN A 326 16.29 42.48 41.81
C ASN A 326 15.49 41.41 42.58
N SER A 327 16.08 40.87 43.65
CA SER A 327 15.45 39.80 44.45
C SER A 327 14.11 40.19 45.07
N SER A 328 13.91 41.51 45.34
CA SER A 328 12.65 42.09 45.82
C SER A 328 11.53 42.12 44.81
N ASN A 329 11.86 41.97 43.51
CA ASN A 329 10.92 42.03 42.39
C ASN A 329 10.54 40.61 41.86
N LYS A 330 10.83 39.56 42.64
CA LYS A 330 10.34 38.22 42.33
C LYS A 330 8.85 38.16 42.42
N THR A 331 8.23 37.60 41.39
CA THR A 331 6.80 37.41 41.27
C THR A 331 6.47 35.96 40.96
N TRP A 332 5.40 35.46 41.48
CA TRP A 332 4.83 34.18 41.10
C TRP A 332 3.31 34.26 41.07
N SER A 333 2.68 33.55 40.20
CA SER A 333 1.25 33.39 40.16
C SER A 333 0.86 32.00 39.72
N TYR A 334 -0.24 31.50 40.19
CA TYR A 334 -0.92 30.33 39.64
C TYR A 334 -2.43 30.62 39.61
N GLY A 335 -3.08 30.04 38.61
CA GLY A 335 -4.54 30.22 38.45
C GLY A 335 -5.14 29.06 37.69
N GLY A 336 -6.39 28.78 37.93
CA GLY A 336 -7.21 27.87 37.14
C GLY A 336 -8.33 28.65 36.47
N ASN A 337 -8.60 28.33 35.20
CA ASN A 337 -9.73 28.88 34.47
C ASN A 337 -10.69 27.75 34.08
N LEU A 338 -11.97 27.91 34.43
CA LEU A 338 -13.04 26.99 34.03
C LEU A 338 -13.91 27.69 33.00
N SER A 339 -14.05 27.07 31.83
CA SER A 339 -14.88 27.57 30.75
C SER A 339 -15.93 26.53 30.38
N LEU A 340 -17.19 26.91 30.49
CA LEU A 340 -18.32 26.09 30.04
C LEU A 340 -19.18 26.94 29.08
N PRO A 341 -19.15 26.61 27.77
CA PRO A 341 -20.04 27.29 26.84
C PRO A 341 -21.49 26.82 27.05
N ILE A 342 -22.37 27.74 27.39
CA ILE A 342 -23.79 27.43 27.70
C ILE A 342 -24.63 27.46 26.44
N PHE A 343 -24.41 28.45 25.58
CA PHE A 343 -25.22 28.65 24.37
C PHE A 343 -24.31 28.96 23.16
N ASP A 344 -24.46 28.20 22.08
CA ASP A 344 -23.62 28.27 20.86
C ASP A 344 -24.41 28.06 19.56
N TRP A 345 -25.71 28.34 19.59
CA TRP A 345 -26.59 28.18 18.42
C TRP A 345 -26.53 26.77 17.78
N GLY A 346 -26.19 25.76 18.57
CA GLY A 346 -26.14 24.36 18.12
C GLY A 346 -24.83 23.94 17.46
N GLN A 347 -23.77 24.76 17.53
CA GLN A 347 -22.45 24.44 16.94
C GLN A 347 -21.94 23.08 17.41
N ARG A 348 -21.86 22.84 18.72
CA ARG A 348 -21.36 21.57 19.28
C ARG A 348 -22.24 20.37 18.93
N ARG A 349 -23.56 20.56 18.90
CA ARG A 349 -24.51 19.51 18.50
C ARG A 349 -24.28 19.10 17.05
N ASN A 350 -24.08 20.05 16.14
CA ASN A 350 -23.82 19.79 14.76
C ASN A 350 -22.41 19.22 14.57
N GLN A 351 -21.40 19.67 15.32
CA GLN A 351 -20.05 19.09 15.28
C GLN A 351 -20.05 17.61 15.72
N LEU A 352 -20.81 17.26 16.77
CA LEU A 352 -20.99 15.86 17.17
C LEU A 352 -21.72 15.05 16.09
N LYS A 353 -22.72 15.65 15.42
CA LYS A 353 -23.40 15.01 14.28
C LYS A 353 -22.45 14.75 13.13
N VAL A 354 -21.59 15.72 12.78
CA VAL A 354 -20.52 15.54 11.77
C VAL A 354 -19.61 14.38 12.15
N SER A 355 -19.08 14.34 13.38
CA SER A 355 -18.17 13.27 13.81
C SER A 355 -18.81 11.88 13.77
N LYS A 356 -20.12 11.76 14.04
CA LYS A 356 -20.86 10.50 13.90
C LYS A 356 -21.00 10.08 12.44
N ILE A 357 -21.35 11.03 11.55
CA ILE A 357 -21.47 10.77 10.12
C ILE A 357 -20.08 10.37 9.53
N GLU A 358 -19.00 11.00 9.98
CA GLU A 358 -17.66 10.63 9.56
C GLU A 358 -17.28 9.20 10.00
N GLN A 359 -17.70 8.78 11.19
CA GLN A 359 -17.53 7.41 11.66
C GLN A 359 -18.37 6.43 10.82
N GLU A 360 -19.64 6.74 10.51
CA GLU A 360 -20.49 5.94 9.63
C GLU A 360 -19.87 5.82 8.22
N LYS A 361 -19.34 6.91 7.66
CA LYS A 361 -18.59 6.88 6.37
C LYS A 361 -17.36 5.98 6.46
N ALA A 362 -16.65 5.99 7.58
CA ALA A 362 -15.48 5.14 7.77
C ALA A 362 -15.87 3.65 7.90
N VAL A 363 -17.06 3.32 8.44
CA VAL A 363 -17.63 1.96 8.42
C VAL A 363 -17.87 1.51 6.99
N VAL A 364 -18.59 2.31 6.20
CA VAL A 364 -18.87 1.98 4.78
C VAL A 364 -17.58 1.83 3.97
N ALA A 365 -16.57 2.68 4.21
CA ALA A 365 -15.28 2.57 3.55
C ALA A 365 -14.53 1.28 3.94
N TYR A 366 -14.61 0.87 5.21
CA TYR A 366 -14.06 -0.39 5.69
C TYR A 366 -14.76 -1.59 5.01
N GLU A 367 -16.09 -1.61 5.00
CA GLU A 367 -16.90 -2.64 4.34
C GLU A 367 -16.54 -2.76 2.84
N ALA A 368 -16.52 -1.64 2.12
CA ALA A 368 -16.14 -1.60 0.71
C ALA A 368 -14.71 -2.12 0.46
N THR A 369 -13.76 -1.85 1.38
CA THR A 369 -12.40 -2.36 1.28
C THR A 369 -12.36 -3.88 1.46
N VAL A 370 -13.14 -4.43 2.39
CA VAL A 370 -13.24 -5.88 2.62
C VAL A 370 -13.89 -6.57 1.41
N GLU A 371 -15.00 -6.04 0.91
CA GLU A 371 -15.67 -6.57 -0.29
C GLU A 371 -14.75 -6.54 -1.52
N GLY A 372 -14.02 -5.42 -1.71
CA GLY A 372 -13.03 -5.28 -2.76
C GLY A 372 -11.92 -6.30 -2.65
N ALA A 373 -11.43 -6.56 -1.45
CA ALA A 373 -10.40 -7.55 -1.19
C ALA A 373 -10.87 -8.98 -1.51
N PHE A 374 -12.10 -9.30 -1.12
CA PHE A 374 -12.73 -10.59 -1.45
C PHE A 374 -12.86 -10.79 -2.97
N ARG A 375 -13.36 -9.76 -3.68
CA ARG A 375 -13.47 -9.76 -5.13
C ARG A 375 -12.10 -9.98 -5.80
N ASP A 376 -11.06 -9.27 -5.37
CA ASP A 376 -9.73 -9.37 -5.96
C ASP A 376 -9.18 -10.80 -5.91
N VAL A 377 -9.39 -11.50 -4.80
CA VAL A 377 -8.99 -12.91 -4.67
C VAL A 377 -9.86 -13.82 -5.52
N ALA A 378 -11.18 -13.63 -5.51
CA ALA A 378 -12.11 -14.43 -6.29
C ALA A 378 -11.82 -14.31 -7.80
N ASP A 379 -11.61 -13.09 -8.28
CA ASP A 379 -11.28 -12.81 -9.69
C ASP A 379 -9.94 -13.44 -10.09
N ALA A 380 -8.92 -13.34 -9.23
CA ALA A 380 -7.61 -13.94 -9.49
C ALA A 380 -7.67 -15.48 -9.56
N LEU A 381 -8.48 -16.12 -8.72
CA LEU A 381 -8.66 -17.58 -8.73
C LEU A 381 -9.41 -18.07 -9.97
N VAL A 382 -10.48 -17.39 -10.34
CA VAL A 382 -11.25 -17.68 -11.57
C VAL A 382 -10.36 -17.50 -12.80
N ALA A 383 -9.63 -16.38 -12.86
CA ALA A 383 -8.72 -16.08 -13.95
C ALA A 383 -7.62 -17.16 -14.06
N ARG A 384 -7.02 -17.58 -12.94
CA ARG A 384 -6.02 -18.65 -12.93
C ARG A 384 -6.55 -19.95 -13.52
N ALA A 385 -7.75 -20.39 -13.10
CA ALA A 385 -8.35 -21.62 -13.59
C ALA A 385 -8.64 -21.57 -15.11
N ALA A 386 -9.22 -20.45 -15.57
CA ALA A 386 -9.52 -20.24 -16.98
C ALA A 386 -8.25 -20.12 -17.84
N MET A 387 -7.24 -19.36 -17.37
CA MET A 387 -5.98 -19.15 -18.09
C MET A 387 -5.14 -20.42 -18.20
N ASN A 388 -5.15 -21.32 -17.23
CA ASN A 388 -4.49 -22.64 -17.33
C ASN A 388 -5.12 -23.45 -18.47
N THR A 389 -6.45 -23.54 -18.53
CA THR A 389 -7.15 -24.25 -19.62
C THR A 389 -6.86 -23.61 -20.98
N GLN A 390 -6.85 -22.27 -21.06
CA GLN A 390 -6.53 -21.52 -22.27
C GLN A 390 -5.09 -21.75 -22.70
N TYR A 391 -4.12 -21.77 -21.78
CA TYR A 391 -2.73 -22.02 -22.06
C TYR A 391 -2.50 -23.41 -22.64
N ASP A 392 -3.10 -24.45 -22.04
CA ASP A 392 -3.01 -25.82 -22.53
C ASP A 392 -3.61 -25.96 -23.94
N SER A 393 -4.75 -25.31 -24.19
CA SER A 393 -5.39 -25.28 -25.50
C SER A 393 -4.52 -24.56 -26.56
N ASN A 394 -3.93 -23.42 -26.18
CA ASN A 394 -3.04 -22.67 -27.06
C ASN A 394 -1.75 -23.46 -27.38
N LEU A 395 -1.19 -24.21 -26.43
CA LEU A 395 -0.06 -25.09 -26.65
C LEU A 395 -0.39 -26.23 -27.65
N ALA A 396 -1.56 -26.83 -27.50
CA ALA A 396 -2.01 -27.86 -28.44
C ALA A 396 -2.23 -27.29 -29.85
N GLN A 397 -2.83 -26.10 -29.96
CA GLN A 397 -3.01 -25.37 -31.21
C GLN A 397 -1.67 -25.00 -31.86
N GLN A 398 -0.72 -24.46 -31.08
CA GLN A 398 0.64 -24.14 -31.54
C GLN A 398 1.32 -25.35 -32.15
N LYS A 399 1.27 -26.49 -31.45
CA LYS A 399 1.85 -27.74 -31.92
C LYS A 399 1.27 -28.18 -33.28
N ALA A 400 -0.06 -28.07 -33.41
CA ALA A 400 -0.76 -28.44 -34.66
C ALA A 400 -0.38 -27.49 -35.82
N TYR A 401 -0.36 -26.16 -35.57
CA TYR A 401 -0.01 -25.19 -36.60
C TYR A 401 1.49 -25.27 -37.01
N ASN A 402 2.38 -25.52 -36.06
CA ASN A 402 3.80 -25.68 -36.34
C ASN A 402 4.06 -26.95 -37.19
N GLU A 403 3.35 -28.04 -36.92
CA GLU A 403 3.42 -29.23 -37.76
C GLU A 403 2.79 -29.00 -39.15
N ARG A 404 1.65 -28.31 -39.24
CA ARG A 404 1.07 -27.88 -40.52
C ARG A 404 2.07 -27.05 -41.34
N LEU A 405 2.74 -26.09 -40.72
CA LEU A 405 3.77 -25.27 -41.36
C LEU A 405 4.94 -26.13 -41.88
N ARG A 406 5.41 -27.07 -41.07
CA ARG A 406 6.49 -28.00 -41.47
C ARG A 406 6.09 -28.78 -42.70
N LEU A 407 4.93 -29.40 -42.70
CA LEU A 407 4.42 -30.20 -43.81
C LEU A 407 4.15 -29.35 -45.06
N THR A 408 3.52 -28.17 -44.92
CA THR A 408 3.26 -27.27 -46.03
C THR A 408 4.56 -26.73 -46.65
N THR A 409 5.57 -26.46 -45.83
CA THR A 409 6.90 -26.04 -46.31
C THR A 409 7.55 -27.12 -47.17
N LEU A 410 7.46 -28.40 -46.78
CA LEU A 410 7.98 -29.52 -47.58
C LEU A 410 7.23 -29.64 -48.93
N ARG A 411 5.89 -29.59 -48.89
CA ARG A 411 5.07 -29.67 -50.11
C ARG A 411 5.34 -28.51 -51.08
N TYR A 412 5.50 -27.27 -50.53
CA TYR A 412 5.85 -26.09 -51.33
C TYR A 412 7.25 -26.24 -51.99
N LYS A 413 8.25 -26.76 -51.27
CA LYS A 413 9.58 -27.02 -51.81
C LYS A 413 9.54 -28.00 -53.00
N HIS A 414 8.67 -29.01 -52.95
CA HIS A 414 8.45 -30.00 -54.00
C HIS A 414 7.42 -29.59 -55.07
N GLY A 415 6.92 -28.34 -55.02
CA GLY A 415 5.97 -27.84 -56.04
C GLY A 415 4.53 -28.34 -55.91
N VAL A 416 4.19 -29.01 -54.79
CA VAL A 416 2.86 -29.63 -54.56
C VAL A 416 1.86 -28.67 -53.89
N SER A 417 2.33 -27.68 -53.12
CA SER A 417 1.49 -26.65 -52.51
C SER A 417 1.75 -25.28 -53.11
N SER A 418 0.72 -24.42 -53.12
CA SER A 418 0.81 -23.04 -53.59
C SER A 418 1.60 -22.14 -52.65
N ALA A 419 2.04 -20.99 -53.14
CA ALA A 419 2.61 -19.94 -52.30
C ALA A 419 1.61 -19.42 -51.23
N LEU A 420 0.34 -19.36 -51.58
CA LEU A 420 -0.72 -18.93 -50.67
C LEU A 420 -0.90 -19.89 -49.50
N ASP A 421 -0.85 -21.21 -49.73
CA ASP A 421 -0.91 -22.24 -48.65
C ASP A 421 0.23 -22.09 -47.68
N LEU A 422 1.45 -21.83 -48.19
CA LEU A 422 2.62 -21.62 -47.34
C LEU A 422 2.50 -20.36 -46.52
N LEU A 423 2.06 -19.24 -47.13
CA LEU A 423 1.86 -17.96 -46.40
C LEU A 423 0.80 -18.10 -45.33
N ASP A 424 -0.31 -18.78 -45.60
CA ASP A 424 -1.35 -19.03 -44.61
C ASP A 424 -0.86 -19.89 -43.44
N ALA A 425 -0.11 -20.95 -43.74
CA ALA A 425 0.52 -21.80 -42.71
C ALA A 425 1.54 -21.02 -41.83
N GLN A 426 2.35 -20.15 -42.45
CA GLN A 426 3.32 -19.31 -41.75
C GLN A 426 2.62 -18.30 -40.83
N ARG A 427 1.56 -17.62 -41.33
CA ARG A 427 0.81 -16.67 -40.56
C ARG A 427 0.09 -17.34 -39.38
N SER A 428 -0.53 -18.50 -39.60
CA SER A 428 -1.23 -19.26 -38.55
C SER A 428 -0.25 -19.73 -37.45
N SER A 429 0.94 -20.23 -37.83
CA SER A 429 1.99 -20.63 -36.90
C SER A 429 2.49 -19.45 -36.06
N TYR A 430 2.77 -18.29 -36.66
CA TYR A 430 3.18 -17.08 -35.96
C TYR A 430 2.12 -16.60 -34.98
N SER A 431 0.84 -16.59 -35.41
CA SER A 431 -0.28 -16.21 -34.54
C SER A 431 -0.43 -17.14 -33.34
N ALA A 432 -0.26 -18.47 -33.53
CA ALA A 432 -0.34 -19.44 -32.47
C ALA A 432 0.86 -19.30 -31.48
N ASP A 433 2.08 -19.08 -31.98
CA ASP A 433 3.26 -18.81 -31.14
C ASP A 433 3.08 -17.56 -30.28
N THR A 434 2.53 -16.49 -30.89
CA THR A 434 2.23 -15.24 -30.16
C THR A 434 1.14 -15.45 -29.11
N SER A 435 0.10 -16.24 -29.41
CA SER A 435 -0.99 -16.55 -28.48
C SER A 435 -0.49 -17.32 -27.24
N VAL A 436 0.41 -18.27 -27.42
CA VAL A 436 1.04 -19.00 -26.31
C VAL A 436 1.84 -18.03 -25.43
N LEU A 437 2.68 -17.17 -26.00
CA LEU A 437 3.48 -16.19 -25.24
C LEU A 437 2.59 -15.21 -24.46
N SER A 438 1.55 -14.68 -25.09
CA SER A 438 0.64 -13.71 -24.44
C SER A 438 -0.17 -14.35 -23.32
N THR A 439 -0.68 -15.58 -23.52
CA THR A 439 -1.39 -16.30 -22.45
C THR A 439 -0.47 -16.65 -21.28
N GLN A 440 0.77 -17.01 -21.59
CA GLN A 440 1.79 -17.25 -20.56
C GLN A 440 2.06 -15.98 -19.74
N LEU A 441 2.21 -14.82 -20.37
CA LEU A 441 2.36 -13.55 -19.66
C LEU A 441 1.17 -13.30 -18.75
N SER A 442 -0.06 -13.41 -19.28
CA SER A 442 -1.29 -13.19 -18.49
C SER A 442 -1.37 -14.12 -17.28
N LEU A 443 -0.96 -15.36 -17.41
CA LEU A 443 -0.89 -16.31 -16.29
C LEU A 443 0.13 -15.88 -15.22
N LEU A 444 1.31 -15.42 -15.63
CA LEU A 444 2.36 -14.96 -14.71
C LEU A 444 1.91 -13.68 -13.96
N GLU A 445 1.28 -12.74 -14.68
CA GLU A 445 0.73 -11.52 -14.08
C GLU A 445 -0.39 -11.84 -13.09
N ASN A 446 -1.29 -12.75 -13.42
CA ASN A 446 -2.35 -13.21 -12.53
C ASN A 446 -1.79 -13.85 -11.24
N LEU A 447 -0.72 -14.63 -11.33
CA LEU A 447 -0.06 -15.20 -10.14
C LEU A 447 0.54 -14.11 -9.25
N ALA A 448 1.12 -13.05 -9.83
CA ALA A 448 1.62 -11.92 -9.06
C ALA A 448 0.46 -11.12 -8.40
N ASP A 449 -0.65 -10.94 -9.12
CA ASP A 449 -1.85 -10.30 -8.58
C ASP A 449 -2.50 -11.13 -7.47
N LEU A 450 -2.59 -12.46 -7.62
CA LEU A 450 -3.08 -13.35 -6.57
C LEU A 450 -2.22 -13.26 -5.30
N TYR A 451 -0.90 -13.25 -5.43
CA TYR A 451 0.01 -13.07 -4.31
C TYR A 451 -0.23 -11.76 -3.55
N LYS A 452 -0.38 -10.65 -4.29
CA LYS A 452 -0.74 -9.34 -3.73
C LYS A 452 -2.11 -9.40 -3.06
N ALA A 453 -3.12 -9.97 -3.72
CA ALA A 453 -4.49 -10.04 -3.21
C ALA A 453 -4.60 -10.83 -1.89
N LEU A 454 -3.73 -11.81 -1.69
CA LEU A 454 -3.64 -12.61 -0.46
C LEU A 454 -2.82 -11.95 0.66
N GLY A 455 -2.28 -10.75 0.44
CA GLY A 455 -1.49 -10.02 1.43
C GLY A 455 -0.10 -10.62 1.69
N GLY A 456 0.44 -11.40 0.73
CA GLY A 456 1.75 -12.05 0.85
C GLY A 456 2.92 -11.08 0.84
N GLY A 457 4.03 -11.40 1.51
CA GLY A 457 5.32 -10.77 1.28
C GLY A 457 5.89 -9.83 2.34
N LEU A 458 5.14 -9.45 3.34
CA LEU A 458 5.58 -8.46 4.32
C LEU A 458 6.47 -8.99 5.45
N LYS A 459 6.48 -10.29 5.72
CA LYS A 459 7.08 -10.86 6.94
C LYS A 459 8.63 -10.82 7.03
N ARG A 460 9.36 -10.66 5.93
CA ARG A 460 10.85 -10.63 5.97
C ARG A 460 11.45 -9.24 6.14
N TYR A 461 10.68 -8.17 6.00
CA TYR A 461 11.15 -6.79 6.12
C TYR A 461 10.86 -6.10 7.46
N SER A 462 10.25 -6.80 8.41
CA SER A 462 10.00 -6.28 9.76
C SER A 462 11.24 -6.26 10.67
N SER A 463 12.43 -6.64 10.19
CA SER A 463 13.65 -6.60 11.02
C SER A 463 14.21 -5.19 11.19
N ASP A 464 14.01 -4.28 10.22
CA ASP A 464 14.40 -2.88 10.36
C ASP A 464 13.38 -2.05 11.16
N ASP A 465 12.21 -2.61 11.41
CA ASP A 465 11.14 -2.03 12.22
C ASP A 465 11.21 -2.44 13.71
N ALA A 466 12.34 -2.97 14.20
CA ALA A 466 12.48 -3.38 15.60
C ALA A 466 12.19 -2.21 16.56
N ALA A 467 12.56 -0.99 16.20
CA ALA A 467 12.24 0.22 16.97
C ALA A 467 10.73 0.51 16.95
N THR A 468 10.09 0.42 15.80
CA THR A 468 8.64 0.61 15.62
C THR A 468 7.85 -0.51 16.31
N GLN A 469 8.31 -1.76 16.25
CA GLN A 469 7.72 -2.89 16.97
C GLN A 469 7.87 -2.74 18.50
N GLN A 470 8.98 -2.22 19.00
CA GLN A 470 9.13 -1.89 20.42
C GLN A 470 8.19 -0.77 20.87
N GLU A 471 8.01 0.28 20.08
CA GLU A 471 7.06 1.35 20.36
C GLU A 471 5.60 0.88 20.31
N ILE A 472 5.24 0.05 19.33
CA ILE A 472 3.92 -0.59 19.25
C ILE A 472 3.69 -1.51 20.45
N LYS A 473 4.70 -2.28 20.86
CA LYS A 473 4.64 -3.15 22.04
C LYS A 473 4.52 -2.33 23.32
N ALA A 474 5.28 -1.24 23.44
CA ALA A 474 5.18 -0.30 24.56
C ALA A 474 3.81 0.39 24.63
N ALA A 475 3.25 0.82 23.50
CA ALA A 475 1.91 1.40 23.43
C ALA A 475 0.82 0.38 23.76
N LYS A 476 0.93 -0.86 23.28
CA LYS A 476 0.02 -1.95 23.64
C LYS A 476 0.11 -2.32 25.12
N THR A 477 1.32 -2.34 25.69
CA THR A 477 1.55 -2.62 27.12
C THR A 477 0.99 -1.48 27.98
N ALA A 478 1.16 -0.23 27.58
CA ALA A 478 0.59 0.93 28.27
C ALA A 478 -0.96 0.89 28.27
N VAL A 479 -1.58 0.47 27.17
CA VAL A 479 -3.05 0.27 27.07
C VAL A 479 -3.53 -0.92 27.91
N GLN A 480 -2.75 -2.01 27.98
CA GLN A 480 -3.08 -3.15 28.81
C GLN A 480 -2.92 -2.85 30.32
N THR A 481 -1.86 -2.11 30.68
CA THR A 481 -1.63 -1.69 32.08
C THR A 481 -2.73 -0.72 32.56
N SER A 482 -3.18 0.18 31.68
CA SER A 482 -4.31 1.05 31.99
C SER A 482 -5.63 0.26 32.14
N LYS A 483 -5.84 -0.81 31.39
CA LYS A 483 -7.02 -1.69 31.52
C LYS A 483 -6.96 -2.54 32.80
N GLN A 484 -5.79 -2.98 33.24
CA GLN A 484 -5.64 -3.73 34.50
C GLN A 484 -5.74 -2.84 35.73
N ALA A 485 -5.29 -1.58 35.64
CA ALA A 485 -5.49 -0.59 36.70
C ALA A 485 -6.94 -0.14 36.87
N THR A 486 -7.82 -0.39 35.86
CA THR A 486 -9.24 -0.07 35.90
C THR A 486 -10.09 -1.27 36.34
N ALA A 487 -9.49 -2.46 36.46
CA ALA A 487 -10.17 -3.70 36.84
C ALA A 487 -9.85 -4.15 38.31
N GLN A 488 -9.06 -3.38 39.03
CA GLN A 488 -8.85 -3.43 40.50
C GLN A 488 -9.43 -2.17 41.15
#